data_601b6022e47587c10608e63fe49440d2
#
_entry.id   601b6022e47587c10608e63fe49440d2
#
_cell.length_a   1.000
_cell.length_b   1.000
_cell.length_c   1.000
_cell.angle_alpha   90.00
_cell.angle_beta   90.00
_cell.angle_gamma   90.00
#
_symmetry.space_group_name_H-M   'P 1'
#
loop_
_entity.id
_entity.type
_entity.pdbx_description
1 polymer ?
#
loop_
_entity_poly.entity_id
_entity_poly.type
_entity_poly.pdbx_seq_one_letter_code
_entity_poly.pdbx_strand_id
1 'polypeptide(L)'
;SAPINVMRLLDDIPGIFNPPAINQVRIEMEGSDLNDEQYRIEVVDGTQLEEQLVSPDSQGHALRITVGTSAPLGLQPGKSLTITYPLHAADPSPQNNKLAAPIRADFSMERFGPVATRHCNRAPLIRVVHRRRRFSTGKEVFPAAGPGRYEILLMFQNDSDSALEDLSLHDVVPGTFNIEKSTVRSNQSGERVV
;
A
#
# COMPACT_ATOMS: atom_id res chain seq x y z
N SER A 1 -37.70 -10.87 -9.71
CA SER A 1 -36.92 -10.08 -8.74
C SER A 1 -36.62 -8.72 -9.37
N ALA A 2 -36.71 -7.68 -8.57
CA ALA A 2 -36.49 -6.31 -9.01
C ALA A 2 -34.99 -5.97 -9.00
N PRO A 3 -34.53 -5.01 -9.83
CA PRO A 3 -33.15 -4.54 -9.83
C PRO A 3 -32.83 -3.77 -8.53
N ILE A 4 -31.58 -3.74 -8.14
CA ILE A 4 -31.08 -2.86 -7.09
C ILE A 4 -30.82 -1.48 -7.69
N ASN A 5 -31.46 -0.45 -7.21
CA ASN A 5 -31.34 0.90 -7.77
C ASN A 5 -30.48 1.84 -6.93
N VAL A 6 -30.35 1.58 -5.63
CA VAL A 6 -29.49 2.36 -4.73
C VAL A 6 -28.68 1.40 -3.87
N MET A 7 -27.39 1.66 -3.74
CA MET A 7 -26.50 0.89 -2.90
C MET A 7 -25.56 1.83 -2.14
N ARG A 8 -25.39 1.58 -0.84
CA ARG A 8 -24.34 2.16 -0.02
C ARG A 8 -23.42 1.03 0.44
N LEU A 9 -22.16 1.18 0.14
CA LEU A 9 -21.09 0.31 0.63
C LEU A 9 -20.29 1.06 1.67
N LEU A 10 -19.93 0.38 2.71
CA LEU A 10 -19.05 0.86 3.75
C LEU A 10 -17.97 -0.19 3.95
N ASP A 11 -16.75 0.15 3.55
CA ASP A 11 -15.59 -0.73 3.60
C ASP A 11 -14.60 -0.21 4.63
N ASP A 12 -14.28 -1.03 5.62
CA ASP A 12 -13.36 -0.68 6.70
C ASP A 12 -11.91 -0.83 6.21
N ILE A 13 -11.17 0.27 6.29
CA ILE A 13 -9.75 0.31 5.96
C ILE A 13 -8.95 0.27 7.25
N PRO A 14 -8.25 -0.84 7.54
CA PRO A 14 -7.46 -0.96 8.77
C PRO A 14 -6.46 0.18 8.92
N GLY A 15 -6.27 0.67 10.16
CA GLY A 15 -5.54 1.91 10.47
C GLY A 15 -4.07 1.95 10.07
N ILE A 16 -3.47 0.81 9.68
CA ILE A 16 -2.12 0.76 9.14
C ILE A 16 -2.03 1.13 7.65
N PHE A 17 -3.17 1.27 6.97
CA PHE A 17 -3.22 1.68 5.57
C PHE A 17 -3.63 3.15 5.46
N ASN A 18 -3.02 3.82 4.52
CA ASN A 18 -3.51 5.12 4.08
C ASN A 18 -4.80 4.91 3.26
N PRO A 19 -5.82 5.76 3.44
CA PRO A 19 -7.00 5.70 2.61
C PRO A 19 -6.62 5.94 1.14
N PRO A 20 -7.29 5.29 0.19
CA PRO A 20 -7.03 5.51 -1.22
C PRO A 20 -7.43 6.95 -1.61
N ALA A 21 -6.73 7.52 -2.57
CA ALA A 21 -7.20 8.75 -3.20
C ALA A 21 -8.49 8.45 -3.99
N ILE A 22 -9.48 9.33 -3.89
CA ILE A 22 -10.81 9.12 -4.49
C ILE A 22 -10.71 8.85 -6.00
N ASN A 23 -9.79 9.51 -6.70
CA ASN A 23 -9.55 9.31 -8.13
C ASN A 23 -8.88 7.97 -8.49
N GLN A 24 -8.48 7.18 -7.50
CA GLN A 24 -7.92 5.83 -7.68
C GLN A 24 -8.97 4.73 -7.48
N VAL A 25 -10.16 5.10 -7.02
CA VAL A 25 -11.25 4.16 -6.82
C VAL A 25 -11.99 3.99 -8.16
N ARG A 26 -12.04 2.76 -8.63
CA ARG A 26 -12.71 2.39 -9.86
C ARG A 26 -13.96 1.58 -9.55
N ILE A 27 -15.09 1.96 -10.16
CA ILE A 27 -16.37 1.29 -9.98
C ILE A 27 -16.87 0.81 -11.35
N GLU A 28 -17.06 -0.49 -11.48
CA GLU A 28 -17.49 -1.14 -12.71
C GLU A 28 -18.76 -1.93 -12.48
N MET A 29 -19.68 -1.84 -13.43
CA MET A 29 -20.83 -2.72 -13.52
C MET A 29 -20.69 -3.59 -14.78
N GLU A 30 -20.63 -4.90 -14.60
CA GLU A 30 -20.46 -5.86 -15.71
C GLU A 30 -19.23 -5.56 -16.60
N GLY A 31 -18.14 -5.08 -16.00
CA GLY A 31 -16.91 -4.75 -16.72
C GLY A 31 -16.89 -3.41 -17.44
N SER A 32 -17.93 -2.60 -17.25
CA SER A 32 -17.97 -1.22 -17.77
C SER A 32 -17.90 -0.23 -16.61
N ASP A 33 -17.07 0.81 -16.75
CA ASP A 33 -16.95 1.86 -15.75
C ASP A 33 -18.29 2.60 -15.59
N LEU A 34 -18.67 2.88 -14.35
CA LEU A 34 -19.79 3.75 -14.05
C LEU A 34 -19.40 5.21 -14.31
N ASN A 35 -20.38 6.01 -14.72
CA ASN A 35 -20.23 7.44 -14.86
C ASN A 35 -20.13 8.09 -13.46
N ASP A 36 -19.25 9.09 -13.30
CA ASP A 36 -18.99 9.82 -12.06
C ASP A 36 -20.27 10.43 -11.43
N GLU A 37 -21.27 10.74 -12.25
CA GLU A 37 -22.58 11.23 -11.79
C GLU A 37 -23.42 10.16 -11.08
N GLN A 38 -23.11 8.88 -11.29
CA GLN A 38 -23.88 7.77 -10.74
C GLN A 38 -23.46 7.35 -9.34
N TYR A 39 -22.30 7.82 -8.87
CA TYR A 39 -21.77 7.44 -7.58
C TYR A 39 -21.17 8.61 -6.81
N ARG A 40 -21.02 8.43 -5.52
CA ARG A 40 -20.29 9.31 -4.62
C ARG A 40 -19.38 8.50 -3.73
N ILE A 41 -18.14 8.95 -3.59
CA ILE A 41 -17.12 8.32 -2.75
C ILE A 41 -16.71 9.30 -1.67
N GLU A 42 -16.67 8.84 -0.44
CA GLU A 42 -16.23 9.59 0.73
C GLU A 42 -15.30 8.73 1.56
N VAL A 43 -14.18 9.31 2.00
CA VAL A 43 -13.37 8.74 3.06
C VAL A 43 -13.88 9.28 4.38
N VAL A 44 -14.27 8.40 5.27
CA VAL A 44 -14.87 8.73 6.56
C VAL A 44 -13.92 8.27 7.66
N ASP A 45 -13.78 9.08 8.70
CA ASP A 45 -13.04 8.67 9.90
C ASP A 45 -13.79 7.51 10.57
N GLY A 46 -13.10 6.40 10.81
CA GLY A 46 -13.68 5.20 11.41
C GLY A 46 -14.26 5.43 12.81
N THR A 47 -13.79 6.45 13.53
CA THR A 47 -14.32 6.83 14.85
C THR A 47 -15.66 7.55 14.79
N GLN A 48 -16.03 8.11 13.64
CA GLN A 48 -17.26 8.88 13.43
C GLN A 48 -18.40 8.05 12.84
N LEU A 49 -18.18 6.76 12.62
CA LEU A 49 -19.23 5.88 12.12
C LEU A 49 -20.19 5.54 13.27
N GLU A 50 -21.39 6.13 13.24
CA GLU A 50 -22.50 5.79 14.16
C GLU A 50 -22.91 4.30 14.07
N GLU A 51 -22.51 3.64 12.99
CA GLU A 51 -22.77 2.26 12.70
C GLU A 51 -21.48 1.49 12.83
N GLN A 52 -21.32 0.81 13.94
CA GLN A 52 -20.18 -0.04 14.28
C GLN A 52 -19.91 -1.10 13.22
N LEU A 53 -19.15 -0.74 12.20
CA LEU A 53 -18.30 -1.69 11.51
C LEU A 53 -17.09 -1.89 12.40
N VAL A 54 -17.25 -2.63 13.45
CA VAL A 54 -16.18 -2.77 14.41
C VAL A 54 -15.38 -4.01 14.08
N SER A 55 -14.25 -3.79 13.38
CA SER A 55 -13.06 -4.50 13.80
C SER A 55 -12.54 -3.78 15.06
N PRO A 56 -12.22 -4.46 16.16
CA PRO A 56 -11.64 -3.83 17.35
C PRO A 56 -10.31 -3.10 17.07
N ASP A 57 -9.71 -3.30 15.91
CA ASP A 57 -8.50 -2.66 15.44
C ASP A 57 -8.76 -1.46 14.48
N SER A 58 -10.02 -1.09 14.21
CA SER A 58 -10.37 -0.02 13.28
C SER A 58 -10.26 1.38 13.91
N GLN A 59 -9.06 1.76 14.28
CA GLN A 59 -8.70 3.18 14.43
C GLN A 59 -8.39 3.83 13.06
N GLY A 60 -8.92 3.23 11.97
CA GLY A 60 -8.64 3.60 10.61
C GLY A 60 -9.69 4.50 10.00
N HIS A 61 -9.78 4.39 8.71
CA HIS A 61 -10.77 5.06 7.87
C HIS A 61 -11.76 4.06 7.33
N ALA A 62 -12.93 4.53 6.90
CA ALA A 62 -13.83 3.74 6.10
C ALA A 62 -14.06 4.42 4.76
N LEU A 63 -14.16 3.62 3.71
CA LEU A 63 -14.56 4.07 2.40
C LEU A 63 -16.06 3.91 2.26
N ARG A 64 -16.76 5.05 2.19
CA ARG A 64 -18.20 5.07 1.93
C ARG A 64 -18.43 5.31 0.45
N ILE A 65 -19.08 4.37 -0.21
CA ILE A 65 -19.42 4.45 -1.62
C ILE A 65 -20.93 4.37 -1.74
N THR A 66 -21.54 5.40 -2.32
CA THR A 66 -22.98 5.45 -2.57
C THR A 66 -23.20 5.47 -4.06
N VAL A 67 -24.00 4.52 -4.57
CA VAL A 67 -24.28 4.35 -6.00
C VAL A 67 -25.77 4.45 -6.22
N GLY A 68 -26.18 5.08 -7.32
CA GLY A 68 -27.57 5.16 -7.73
C GLY A 68 -28.34 6.33 -7.12
N THR A 69 -27.67 7.37 -6.59
CA THR A 69 -28.33 8.53 -5.97
C THR A 69 -28.86 9.54 -6.98
N SER A 70 -28.15 9.79 -8.04
CA SER A 70 -28.51 10.73 -9.11
C SER A 70 -29.34 10.05 -10.21
N ALA A 71 -28.94 8.85 -10.58
CA ALA A 71 -29.66 7.99 -11.53
C ALA A 71 -29.72 6.57 -10.95
N PRO A 72 -30.82 5.82 -11.17
CA PRO A 72 -30.91 4.45 -10.69
C PRO A 72 -29.75 3.58 -11.18
N LEU A 73 -29.17 2.78 -10.29
CA LEU A 73 -28.10 1.84 -10.65
C LEU A 73 -28.57 0.76 -11.64
N GLY A 74 -29.80 0.25 -11.44
CA GLY A 74 -30.37 -0.76 -12.32
C GLY A 74 -29.68 -2.12 -12.28
N LEU A 75 -28.96 -2.45 -11.18
CA LEU A 75 -28.25 -3.71 -11.07
C LEU A 75 -29.20 -4.89 -11.05
N GLN A 76 -29.22 -5.64 -12.15
CA GLN A 76 -30.10 -6.77 -12.34
C GLN A 76 -29.71 -7.97 -11.49
N PRO A 77 -30.64 -8.86 -11.14
CA PRO A 77 -30.33 -10.12 -10.48
C PRO A 77 -29.29 -10.95 -11.26
N GLY A 78 -28.28 -11.44 -10.52
CA GLY A 78 -27.19 -12.21 -11.10
C GLY A 78 -26.07 -11.39 -11.73
N LYS A 79 -26.21 -10.05 -11.73
CA LYS A 79 -25.18 -9.11 -12.22
C LYS A 79 -24.32 -8.61 -11.07
N SER A 80 -23.11 -8.12 -11.39
CA SER A 80 -22.12 -7.70 -10.41
C SER A 80 -21.76 -6.22 -10.53
N LEU A 81 -21.50 -5.62 -9.37
CA LEU A 81 -20.82 -4.35 -9.22
C LEU A 81 -19.45 -4.64 -8.60
N THR A 82 -18.39 -4.20 -9.26
CA THR A 82 -17.01 -4.38 -8.81
C THR A 82 -16.40 -3.05 -8.44
N ILE A 83 -15.75 -2.98 -7.28
CA ILE A 83 -15.06 -1.80 -6.80
C ILE A 83 -13.62 -2.18 -6.55
N THR A 84 -12.71 -1.43 -7.14
CA THR A 84 -11.27 -1.68 -7.05
C THR A 84 -10.53 -0.41 -6.65
N TYR A 85 -9.63 -0.49 -5.70
CA TYR A 85 -8.76 0.60 -5.28
C TYR A 85 -7.45 0.08 -4.70
N PRO A 86 -6.35 0.83 -4.83
CA PRO A 86 -5.08 0.46 -4.21
C PRO A 86 -5.07 0.82 -2.72
N LEU A 87 -4.43 -0.01 -1.92
CA LEU A 87 -4.11 0.29 -0.52
C LEU A 87 -2.60 0.33 -0.32
N HIS A 88 -2.12 1.33 0.37
CA HIS A 88 -0.72 1.49 0.74
C HIS A 88 -0.57 1.49 2.26
N ALA A 89 0.31 0.63 2.78
CA ALA A 89 0.66 0.68 4.18
C ALA A 89 1.39 1.99 4.49
N ALA A 90 1.04 2.63 5.61
CA ALA A 90 1.75 3.80 6.09
C ALA A 90 3.22 3.44 6.42
N ASP A 91 4.15 4.37 6.18
CA ASP A 91 5.55 4.19 6.51
C ASP A 91 5.95 5.19 7.64
N PRO A 92 6.44 4.77 8.79
CA PRO A 92 6.59 3.39 9.20
C PRO A 92 5.26 2.78 9.70
N SER A 93 4.97 1.57 9.28
CA SER A 93 3.85 0.81 9.84
C SER A 93 4.35 -0.43 10.59
N PRO A 94 3.68 -0.87 11.65
CA PRO A 94 4.06 -2.10 12.31
C PRO A 94 3.85 -3.29 11.36
N GLN A 95 4.75 -4.26 11.41
CA GLN A 95 4.48 -5.55 10.79
C GLN A 95 3.25 -6.14 11.44
N ASN A 96 2.26 -6.47 10.63
CA ASN A 96 1.07 -7.10 11.15
C ASN A 96 0.82 -8.44 10.50
N ASN A 97 0.31 -9.34 11.30
CA ASN A 97 0.14 -10.71 10.91
C ASN A 97 -1.18 -10.92 10.17
N LYS A 98 -2.27 -10.31 10.59
CA LYS A 98 -3.58 -10.47 9.96
C LYS A 98 -4.52 -9.37 10.45
N LEU A 99 -5.02 -8.57 9.54
CA LEU A 99 -6.02 -7.54 9.79
C LEU A 99 -7.32 -7.93 9.08
N ALA A 100 -8.41 -7.89 9.79
CA ALA A 100 -9.72 -8.09 9.18
C ALA A 100 -10.15 -6.80 8.46
N ALA A 101 -10.66 -6.94 7.25
CA ALA A 101 -11.22 -5.85 6.45
C ALA A 101 -12.69 -6.16 6.14
N PRO A 102 -13.62 -5.90 7.08
CA PRO A 102 -15.04 -6.16 6.88
C PRO A 102 -15.68 -5.14 5.94
N ILE A 103 -16.73 -5.57 5.26
CA ILE A 103 -17.55 -4.72 4.41
C ILE A 103 -19.03 -4.88 4.78
N ARG A 104 -19.75 -3.76 4.73
CA ARG A 104 -21.22 -3.71 4.86
C ARG A 104 -21.82 -3.12 3.58
N ALA A 105 -22.90 -3.71 3.12
CA ALA A 105 -23.68 -3.22 2.01
C ALA A 105 -25.14 -2.98 2.44
N ASP A 106 -25.61 -1.76 2.26
CA ASP A 106 -27.01 -1.38 2.36
C ASP A 106 -27.55 -1.13 0.96
N PHE A 107 -28.67 -1.73 0.61
CA PHE A 107 -29.23 -1.58 -0.72
C PHE A 107 -30.74 -1.50 -0.71
N SER A 108 -31.29 -0.82 -1.70
CA SER A 108 -32.73 -0.66 -1.90
C SER A 108 -33.07 -0.84 -3.38
N MET A 109 -34.27 -1.39 -3.61
CA MET A 109 -34.86 -1.50 -4.95
C MET A 109 -35.40 -0.15 -5.43
N GLU A 110 -35.77 0.72 -4.51
CA GLU A 110 -36.32 2.04 -4.77
C GLU A 110 -35.51 3.11 -4.02
N ARG A 111 -35.48 4.34 -4.57
CA ARG A 111 -34.70 5.44 -3.97
C ARG A 111 -35.06 5.72 -2.51
N PHE A 112 -36.36 5.59 -2.15
CA PHE A 112 -36.88 5.80 -0.81
C PHE A 112 -37.57 4.56 -0.23
N GLY A 113 -37.30 3.40 -0.81
CA GLY A 113 -37.85 2.13 -0.39
C GLY A 113 -37.12 1.54 0.84
N PRO A 114 -37.58 0.39 1.31
CA PRO A 114 -36.92 -0.30 2.41
C PRO A 114 -35.51 -0.69 2.08
N VAL A 115 -34.63 -0.50 3.04
CA VAL A 115 -33.19 -0.83 2.93
C VAL A 115 -32.97 -2.24 3.46
N ALA A 116 -32.29 -3.06 2.69
CA ALA A 116 -31.77 -4.34 3.14
C ALA A 116 -30.27 -4.22 3.40
N THR A 117 -29.83 -4.75 4.53
CA THR A 117 -28.42 -4.74 4.93
C THR A 117 -27.80 -6.13 4.77
N ARG A 118 -26.59 -6.20 4.28
CA ARG A 118 -25.75 -7.40 4.23
C ARG A 118 -24.35 -7.07 4.74
N HIS A 119 -23.81 -7.99 5.52
CA HIS A 119 -22.43 -7.98 5.95
C HIS A 119 -21.66 -9.07 5.21
N CYS A 120 -20.38 -8.87 5.04
CA CYS A 120 -19.50 -9.94 4.60
C CYS A 120 -19.50 -11.04 5.68
N ASN A 121 -19.94 -12.24 5.32
CA ASN A 121 -20.02 -13.37 6.26
C ASN A 121 -18.62 -13.78 6.78
N ARG A 122 -17.59 -13.48 6.01
CA ARG A 122 -16.19 -13.77 6.36
C ARG A 122 -15.33 -12.62 5.87
N ALA A 123 -14.96 -11.74 6.78
CA ALA A 123 -14.05 -10.65 6.46
C ALA A 123 -12.73 -11.20 5.90
N PRO A 124 -12.23 -10.68 4.78
CA PRO A 124 -10.92 -11.04 4.28
C PRO A 124 -9.85 -10.59 5.27
N LEU A 125 -8.75 -11.35 5.33
CA LEU A 125 -7.61 -11.03 6.17
C LEU A 125 -6.50 -10.46 5.30
N ILE A 126 -6.04 -9.27 5.64
CA ILE A 126 -4.92 -8.62 5.00
C ILE A 126 -3.67 -8.83 5.86
N ARG A 127 -2.57 -9.20 5.23
CA ARG A 127 -1.28 -9.32 5.89
C ARG A 127 -0.33 -8.27 5.36
N VAL A 128 0.23 -7.48 6.26
CA VAL A 128 1.28 -6.51 5.94
C VAL A 128 2.64 -7.13 6.21
N VAL A 129 3.44 -7.23 5.18
CA VAL A 129 4.82 -7.70 5.24
C VAL A 129 5.71 -6.58 4.71
N HIS A 130 6.52 -6.02 5.59
CA HIS A 130 7.53 -5.06 5.17
C HIS A 130 8.73 -5.79 4.58
N ARG A 131 9.22 -5.29 3.45
CA ARG A 131 10.51 -5.71 2.93
C ARG A 131 11.58 -5.24 3.92
N ARG A 132 12.37 -6.18 4.39
CA ARG A 132 13.46 -5.87 5.31
C ARG A 132 14.57 -5.18 4.53
N ARG A 133 14.88 -3.95 4.90
CA ARG A 133 16.08 -3.27 4.45
C ARG A 133 17.20 -3.64 5.42
N ARG A 134 18.11 -4.50 5.00
CA ARG A 134 19.29 -4.88 5.77
C ARG A 134 20.51 -4.65 4.90
N PHE A 135 21.50 -4.09 5.51
CA PHE A 135 22.80 -3.93 4.87
C PHE A 135 23.90 -4.07 5.92
N SER A 136 25.03 -4.55 5.48
CA SER A 136 26.27 -4.57 6.24
C SER A 136 27.33 -3.74 5.54
N THR A 137 28.15 -3.07 6.33
CA THR A 137 29.26 -2.28 5.84
C THR A 137 30.53 -2.72 6.55
N GLY A 138 31.63 -2.72 5.85
CA GLY A 138 32.95 -3.00 6.40
C GLY A 138 33.99 -2.03 5.85
N LYS A 139 35.02 -1.78 6.65
CA LYS A 139 36.19 -1.05 6.23
C LYS A 139 37.40 -1.80 6.75
N GLU A 140 38.33 -2.13 5.85
CA GLU A 140 39.58 -2.76 6.16
C GLU A 140 40.74 -1.93 5.57
N VAL A 141 41.86 -1.93 6.26
CA VAL A 141 43.04 -1.19 5.85
C VAL A 141 44.24 -2.17 5.82
N PHE A 142 44.86 -2.28 4.67
CA PHE A 142 46.02 -3.15 4.46
C PHE A 142 47.25 -2.33 4.09
N PRO A 143 48.44 -2.69 4.58
CA PRO A 143 49.66 -2.12 4.04
C PRO A 143 49.86 -2.53 2.58
N ALA A 144 50.12 -1.55 1.72
CA ALA A 144 50.44 -1.79 0.31
C ALA A 144 51.94 -1.81 0.06
N ALA A 145 52.33 -2.20 -1.14
CA ALA A 145 53.77 -2.24 -1.49
C ALA A 145 54.37 -0.82 -1.51
N GLY A 146 55.34 -0.59 -0.64
CA GLY A 146 56.08 0.65 -0.47
C GLY A 146 55.81 1.37 0.87
N PRO A 147 56.79 2.11 1.36
CA PRO A 147 56.65 2.78 2.65
C PRO A 147 55.56 3.86 2.60
N GLY A 148 54.72 3.87 3.63
CA GLY A 148 53.62 4.84 3.79
C GLY A 148 52.43 4.63 2.86
N ARG A 149 52.33 3.51 2.14
CA ARG A 149 51.21 3.16 1.26
C ARG A 149 50.27 2.18 1.93
N TYR A 150 48.97 2.43 1.76
CA TYR A 150 47.93 1.59 2.29
C TYR A 150 46.83 1.38 1.25
N GLU A 151 46.23 0.22 1.28
CA GLU A 151 45.00 -0.08 0.53
C GLU A 151 43.81 -0.06 1.51
N ILE A 152 42.79 0.68 1.18
CA ILE A 152 41.57 0.73 1.97
C ILE A 152 40.49 0.00 1.18
N LEU A 153 39.92 -1.02 1.79
CA LEU A 153 38.79 -1.76 1.24
C LEU A 153 37.51 -1.32 1.98
N LEU A 154 36.58 -0.72 1.25
CA LEU A 154 35.23 -0.45 1.71
C LEU A 154 34.33 -1.52 1.13
N MET A 155 33.55 -2.16 2.00
CA MET A 155 32.61 -3.20 1.63
C MET A 155 31.20 -2.74 1.97
N PHE A 156 30.29 -3.01 1.07
CA PHE A 156 28.85 -2.85 1.29
C PHE A 156 28.15 -4.10 0.77
N GLN A 157 27.30 -4.67 1.61
CA GLN A 157 26.47 -5.81 1.24
C GLN A 157 25.01 -5.50 1.50
N ASN A 158 24.19 -5.71 0.49
CA ASN A 158 22.75 -5.61 0.60
C ASN A 158 22.18 -6.96 1.04
N ASP A 159 21.81 -7.05 2.31
CA ASP A 159 21.18 -8.24 2.92
C ASP A 159 19.64 -8.11 2.94
N SER A 160 19.08 -7.17 2.19
CA SER A 160 17.63 -6.93 2.13
C SER A 160 16.93 -7.78 1.07
N ASP A 161 15.62 -7.87 1.19
CA ASP A 161 14.75 -8.60 0.25
C ASP A 161 14.46 -7.81 -1.05
N SER A 162 15.09 -6.66 -1.23
CA SER A 162 14.92 -5.78 -2.39
C SER A 162 16.23 -5.21 -2.90
N ALA A 163 16.28 -4.95 -4.20
CA ALA A 163 17.41 -4.24 -4.80
C ALA A 163 17.49 -2.80 -4.24
N LEU A 164 18.72 -2.29 -4.20
CA LEU A 164 19.00 -0.87 -3.96
C LEU A 164 19.27 -0.22 -5.31
N GLU A 165 18.60 0.89 -5.57
CA GLU A 165 18.74 1.62 -6.85
C GLU A 165 19.86 2.65 -6.76
N ASP A 166 19.97 3.35 -5.62
CA ASP A 166 20.98 4.37 -5.41
C ASP A 166 21.80 4.08 -4.14
N LEU A 167 23.12 3.97 -4.29
CA LEU A 167 24.04 3.80 -3.18
C LEU A 167 25.14 4.85 -3.25
N SER A 168 25.29 5.61 -2.17
CA SER A 168 26.40 6.54 -1.98
C SER A 168 27.20 6.12 -0.74
N LEU A 169 28.49 5.86 -0.94
CA LEU A 169 29.42 5.56 0.14
C LEU A 169 30.36 6.76 0.33
N HIS A 170 30.42 7.25 1.57
CA HIS A 170 31.31 8.34 1.95
C HIS A 170 32.34 7.81 2.95
N ASP A 171 33.61 8.00 2.64
CA ASP A 171 34.70 7.70 3.55
C ASP A 171 35.56 8.94 3.84
N VAL A 172 36.02 9.05 5.06
CA VAL A 172 36.91 10.13 5.48
C VAL A 172 38.32 9.58 5.59
N VAL A 173 39.15 10.07 4.71
CA VAL A 173 40.60 9.77 4.73
C VAL A 173 41.31 10.87 5.51
N PRO A 174 42.15 10.54 6.52
CA PRO A 174 42.92 11.56 7.25
C PRO A 174 43.76 12.44 6.32
N GLY A 175 43.79 13.74 6.62
CA GLY A 175 44.43 14.74 5.75
C GLY A 175 45.92 14.58 5.51
N THR A 176 46.58 13.65 6.19
CA THR A 176 47.97 13.27 5.96
C THR A 176 48.15 12.30 4.79
N PHE A 177 47.06 11.75 4.23
CA PHE A 177 47.08 10.81 3.13
C PHE A 177 46.50 11.42 1.86
N ASN A 178 47.11 11.08 0.72
CA ASN A 178 46.59 11.40 -0.60
C ASN A 178 46.01 10.14 -1.25
N ILE A 179 44.87 10.28 -1.90
CA ILE A 179 44.26 9.17 -2.65
C ILE A 179 44.95 9.11 -4.01
N GLU A 180 45.68 8.03 -4.27
CA GLU A 180 46.35 7.80 -5.55
C GLU A 180 45.41 7.19 -6.60
N LYS A 181 44.52 6.29 -6.18
CA LYS A 181 43.61 5.56 -7.06
C LYS A 181 42.41 5.04 -6.29
N SER A 182 41.28 5.08 -6.91
CA SER A 182 40.06 4.42 -6.42
C SER A 182 39.47 3.51 -7.49
N THR A 183 38.85 2.40 -7.08
CA THR A 183 38.15 1.48 -7.97
C THR A 183 36.90 0.96 -7.27
N VAL A 184 35.78 0.86 -7.98
CA VAL A 184 34.57 0.25 -7.50
C VAL A 184 34.32 -1.05 -8.25
N ARG A 185 33.95 -2.10 -7.54
CA ARG A 185 33.58 -3.41 -8.11
C ARG A 185 32.23 -3.83 -7.56
N SER A 186 31.36 -4.31 -8.43
CA SER A 186 30.09 -4.92 -8.05
C SER A 186 30.14 -6.42 -8.35
N ASN A 187 29.64 -7.22 -7.42
CA ASN A 187 29.57 -8.68 -7.63
C ASN A 187 28.40 -9.11 -8.51
N GLN A 188 27.45 -8.21 -8.78
CA GLN A 188 26.23 -8.58 -9.51
C GLN A 188 26.34 -8.52 -11.03
N SER A 189 27.21 -7.72 -11.59
CA SER A 189 27.26 -7.53 -13.05
C SER A 189 28.61 -7.79 -13.69
N GLY A 190 29.65 -7.98 -12.91
CA GLY A 190 31.02 -8.01 -13.46
C GLY A 190 31.47 -6.68 -14.09
N GLU A 191 30.63 -5.67 -14.09
CA GLU A 191 30.91 -4.35 -14.60
C GLU A 191 31.78 -3.56 -13.62
N ARG A 192 32.85 -3.03 -14.17
CA ARG A 192 33.76 -2.17 -13.45
C ARG A 192 33.29 -0.73 -13.61
N VAL A 193 32.73 -0.18 -12.55
CA VAL A 193 32.39 1.26 -12.49
C VAL A 193 33.66 2.00 -12.04
N VAL A 194 34.13 2.93 -12.84
CA VAL A 194 35.35 3.78 -12.58
C VAL A 194 34.86 5.16 -12.18
#